data_e07e0bb378925fc948e223afe1251db1
#
_entry.id   e07e0bb378925fc948e223afe1251db1
#
_cell.length_a   1.000
_cell.length_b   1.000
_cell.length_c   1.000
_cell.angle_alpha   90.00
_cell.angle_beta   90.00
_cell.angle_gamma   90.00
#
_symmetry.space_group_name_H-M   'P 1'
#
loop_
_entity.id
_entity.type
_entity.pdbx_description
1 polymer ?
#
loop_
_entity_poly.entity_id
_entity_poly.type
_entity_poly.pdbx_seq_one_letter_code
_entity_poly.pdbx_strand_id
1 'polypeptide(L)'
;QRQAIPGESNKPNIDYRKEEITISSSLQYVIVNGTNTSPNWTSAKMSSGSGISITDIISSAHESTVYYRYAASSKDKKFAGKPESITIPKRTAAPAAITEDEVDITGTTITINRTNPENDIEYGYRDADSDGAFTWIDGTKIQGLYPAHGYQVTSRIKAKENAFASERTEPLNVSTRDTLRIVGNGTQKWDAKGTYGASLAQIPVSLASGYGVYNGANQLVAGTWSWEPENSSSASDIYPNVKDNKAYTVKFTPTDSSASYDRTLTDSVVPEISKYTLQLSVAVEDKK
;
A
#
# COMPACT_ATOMS: atom_id res chain seq x y z
N GLN A 1 -44.71 21.56 -38.12
CA GLN A 1 -44.49 20.14 -37.89
C GLN A 1 -43.45 19.96 -36.79
N ARG A 2 -43.55 18.90 -35.97
CA ARG A 2 -42.53 18.53 -34.96
C ARG A 2 -41.42 17.68 -35.60
N GLN A 3 -40.21 17.73 -35.02
CA GLN A 3 -39.18 16.75 -35.29
C GLN A 3 -39.64 15.34 -34.85
N ALA A 4 -39.03 14.33 -35.43
CA ALA A 4 -39.25 12.94 -35.05
C ALA A 4 -38.89 12.69 -33.56
N ILE A 5 -39.31 11.57 -33.03
CA ILE A 5 -38.81 11.03 -31.75
C ILE A 5 -37.50 10.34 -32.02
N PRO A 6 -36.45 10.52 -31.16
CA PRO A 6 -35.22 9.76 -31.34
C PRO A 6 -35.49 8.24 -31.30
N GLY A 7 -34.96 7.51 -32.29
CA GLY A 7 -35.03 6.06 -32.31
C GLY A 7 -33.99 5.37 -31.44
N GLU A 8 -34.07 4.04 -31.33
CA GLU A 8 -33.12 3.22 -30.54
C GLU A 8 -31.64 3.46 -30.91
N SER A 9 -31.37 3.71 -32.24
CA SER A 9 -30.00 4.00 -32.69
C SER A 9 -29.42 5.33 -32.13
N ASN A 10 -30.27 6.20 -31.61
CA ASN A 10 -29.88 7.48 -31.02
C ASN A 10 -30.00 7.48 -29.49
N LYS A 11 -30.31 6.34 -28.88
CA LYS A 11 -30.35 6.20 -27.42
C LYS A 11 -28.98 6.47 -26.83
N PRO A 12 -28.87 7.33 -25.81
CA PRO A 12 -27.61 7.56 -25.13
C PRO A 12 -27.04 6.27 -24.54
N ASN A 13 -25.70 6.17 -24.54
CA ASN A 13 -24.98 5.05 -23.98
C ASN A 13 -24.20 5.51 -22.75
N ILE A 14 -24.26 4.74 -21.67
CA ILE A 14 -23.53 4.99 -20.43
C ILE A 14 -22.32 4.05 -20.38
N ASP A 15 -21.12 4.62 -20.25
CA ASP A 15 -19.90 3.88 -19.89
C ASP A 15 -19.73 3.97 -18.37
N TYR A 16 -20.11 2.91 -17.69
CA TYR A 16 -20.08 2.82 -16.22
C TYR A 16 -18.66 2.86 -15.64
N ARG A 17 -17.66 2.43 -16.41
CA ARG A 17 -16.25 2.42 -15.94
C ARG A 17 -15.61 3.78 -16.06
N LYS A 18 -15.95 4.54 -17.09
CA LYS A 18 -15.45 5.90 -17.32
C LYS A 18 -16.30 6.98 -16.66
N GLU A 19 -17.49 6.61 -16.20
CA GLU A 19 -18.50 7.55 -15.71
C GLU A 19 -18.82 8.62 -16.76
N GLU A 20 -19.06 8.17 -17.98
CA GLU A 20 -19.37 9.01 -19.12
C GLU A 20 -20.69 8.60 -19.76
N ILE A 21 -21.39 9.57 -20.36
CA ILE A 21 -22.52 9.33 -21.23
C ILE A 21 -22.23 9.86 -22.63
N THR A 22 -22.52 9.06 -23.65
CA THR A 22 -22.44 9.48 -25.05
C THR A 22 -23.83 9.70 -25.59
N ILE A 23 -24.08 10.89 -26.12
CA ILE A 23 -25.35 11.32 -26.73
C ILE A 23 -25.06 11.74 -28.16
N SER A 24 -25.89 11.32 -29.14
CA SER A 24 -25.71 11.67 -30.55
C SER A 24 -25.66 13.22 -30.75
N SER A 25 -24.75 13.67 -31.61
CA SER A 25 -24.54 15.10 -31.92
C SER A 25 -25.76 15.82 -32.52
N SER A 26 -26.75 15.08 -32.99
CA SER A 26 -28.00 15.64 -33.50
C SER A 26 -29.04 15.97 -32.42
N LEU A 27 -28.74 15.64 -31.16
CA LEU A 27 -29.68 15.76 -30.05
C LEU A 27 -29.29 16.91 -29.12
N GLN A 28 -30.30 17.54 -28.53
CA GLN A 28 -30.18 18.33 -27.35
C GLN A 28 -30.58 17.53 -26.12
N TYR A 29 -29.97 17.79 -24.98
CA TYR A 29 -30.19 17.06 -23.73
C TYR A 29 -30.26 17.96 -22.51
N VAL A 30 -30.91 17.45 -21.47
CA VAL A 30 -30.93 18.01 -20.11
C VAL A 30 -30.74 16.86 -19.14
N ILE A 31 -29.90 17.04 -18.14
CA ILE A 31 -29.74 16.08 -17.03
C ILE A 31 -30.45 16.67 -15.81
N VAL A 32 -31.32 15.85 -15.22
CA VAL A 32 -32.10 16.21 -14.03
C VAL A 32 -31.67 15.31 -12.89
N ASN A 33 -31.17 15.92 -11.80
CA ASN A 33 -30.72 15.20 -10.63
C ASN A 33 -31.86 14.97 -9.63
N GLY A 34 -31.85 13.82 -8.98
CA GLY A 34 -32.78 13.51 -7.88
C GLY A 34 -34.21 13.29 -8.33
N THR A 35 -35.12 13.70 -7.48
CA THR A 35 -36.57 13.45 -7.63
C THR A 35 -37.28 14.39 -8.61
N ASN A 36 -36.60 15.38 -9.18
CA ASN A 36 -37.20 16.30 -10.14
C ASN A 36 -37.37 15.59 -11.49
N THR A 37 -38.60 15.38 -11.89
CA THR A 37 -38.94 14.62 -13.12
C THR A 37 -39.18 15.49 -14.36
N SER A 38 -39.16 16.80 -14.25
CA SER A 38 -39.47 17.71 -15.34
C SER A 38 -38.21 18.36 -15.91
N PRO A 39 -37.86 18.16 -17.20
CA PRO A 39 -36.68 18.76 -17.81
C PRO A 39 -36.90 20.25 -18.08
N ASN A 40 -35.95 21.06 -17.67
CA ASN A 40 -35.90 22.49 -18.06
C ASN A 40 -35.17 22.65 -19.39
N TRP A 41 -35.92 22.73 -20.50
CA TRP A 41 -35.35 22.83 -21.82
C TRP A 41 -34.70 24.20 -22.15
N THR A 42 -34.88 25.21 -21.32
CA THR A 42 -34.13 26.49 -21.50
C THR A 42 -32.67 26.35 -21.16
N SER A 43 -32.30 25.37 -20.33
CA SER A 43 -30.91 24.99 -19.99
C SER A 43 -30.36 23.84 -20.84
N ALA A 44 -31.08 23.40 -21.86
CA ALA A 44 -30.67 22.27 -22.70
C ALA A 44 -29.35 22.57 -23.43
N LYS A 45 -28.47 21.59 -23.48
CA LYS A 45 -27.20 21.62 -24.24
C LYS A 45 -27.34 20.82 -25.52
N MET A 46 -26.66 21.24 -26.57
CA MET A 46 -26.44 20.42 -27.75
C MET A 46 -25.33 19.41 -27.49
N SER A 47 -25.52 18.16 -27.86
CA SER A 47 -24.47 17.17 -27.78
C SER A 47 -23.47 17.36 -28.91
N SER A 48 -22.18 17.14 -28.60
CA SER A 48 -21.09 17.07 -29.58
C SER A 48 -20.93 15.66 -30.19
N GLY A 49 -21.57 14.67 -29.61
CA GLY A 49 -21.36 13.25 -29.96
C GLY A 49 -20.19 12.61 -29.20
N SER A 50 -19.45 13.39 -28.40
CA SER A 50 -18.37 12.91 -27.54
C SER A 50 -18.89 12.46 -26.17
N GLY A 51 -18.08 11.69 -25.42
CA GLY A 51 -18.36 11.36 -24.03
C GLY A 51 -18.48 12.61 -23.16
N ILE A 52 -19.47 12.65 -22.31
CA ILE A 52 -19.76 13.71 -21.34
C ILE A 52 -19.56 13.08 -19.98
N SER A 53 -18.64 13.64 -19.16
CA SER A 53 -18.45 13.18 -17.78
C SER A 53 -19.73 13.39 -16.97
N ILE A 54 -20.12 12.36 -16.24
CA ILE A 54 -21.25 12.36 -15.31
C ILE A 54 -20.83 12.09 -13.87
N THR A 55 -19.53 12.11 -13.58
CA THR A 55 -18.95 11.84 -12.25
C THR A 55 -19.62 12.68 -11.15
N ASP A 56 -19.78 13.99 -11.39
CA ASP A 56 -20.41 14.92 -10.45
C ASP A 56 -21.94 14.77 -10.34
N ILE A 57 -22.53 13.96 -11.21
CA ILE A 57 -23.98 13.75 -11.31
C ILE A 57 -24.39 12.46 -10.62
N ILE A 58 -23.50 11.44 -10.68
CA ILE A 58 -23.77 10.14 -10.08
C ILE A 58 -23.77 10.27 -8.56
N SER A 59 -24.86 9.84 -7.94
CA SER A 59 -25.07 9.93 -6.50
C SER A 59 -25.33 8.55 -5.90
N SER A 60 -24.95 8.36 -4.65
CA SER A 60 -25.37 7.19 -3.85
C SER A 60 -26.80 7.35 -3.29
N ALA A 61 -27.30 8.59 -3.21
CA ALA A 61 -28.61 8.88 -2.62
C ALA A 61 -29.76 8.69 -3.60
N HIS A 62 -29.59 9.06 -4.87
CA HIS A 62 -30.69 9.10 -5.84
C HIS A 62 -30.18 8.81 -7.26
N GLU A 63 -31.10 8.40 -8.12
CA GLU A 63 -30.90 8.31 -9.56
C GLU A 63 -31.00 9.68 -10.22
N SER A 64 -30.43 9.82 -11.43
CA SER A 64 -30.59 10.99 -12.28
C SER A 64 -31.21 10.58 -13.62
N THR A 65 -31.84 11.53 -14.29
CA THR A 65 -32.50 11.26 -15.57
C THR A 65 -31.92 12.16 -16.65
N VAL A 66 -31.52 11.56 -17.77
CA VAL A 66 -31.12 12.28 -18.99
C VAL A 66 -32.31 12.31 -19.94
N TYR A 67 -32.85 13.48 -20.19
CA TYR A 67 -33.84 13.73 -21.22
C TYR A 67 -33.12 14.19 -22.49
N TYR A 68 -33.53 13.65 -23.64
CA TYR A 68 -32.94 13.98 -24.93
C TYR A 68 -34.00 14.05 -26.03
N ARG A 69 -33.79 14.91 -27.02
CA ARG A 69 -34.69 15.10 -28.16
C ARG A 69 -33.96 15.77 -29.30
N TYR A 70 -34.53 15.71 -30.50
CA TYR A 70 -34.11 16.60 -31.59
C TYR A 70 -34.46 18.06 -31.27
N ALA A 71 -33.51 18.97 -31.47
CA ALA A 71 -33.72 20.39 -31.30
C ALA A 71 -34.71 20.93 -32.36
N ALA A 72 -35.32 22.09 -32.10
CA ALA A 72 -36.06 22.82 -33.13
C ALA A 72 -35.13 23.18 -34.30
N SER A 73 -35.63 23.13 -35.51
CA SER A 73 -34.91 23.51 -36.72
C SER A 73 -35.62 24.69 -37.41
N SER A 74 -34.99 25.83 -37.39
CA SER A 74 -35.47 27.00 -38.12
C SER A 74 -35.36 26.81 -39.62
N LYS A 75 -34.31 26.12 -40.09
CA LYS A 75 -34.08 25.77 -41.48
C LYS A 75 -35.20 24.94 -42.06
N ASP A 76 -35.65 23.92 -41.33
CA ASP A 76 -36.71 23.00 -41.77
C ASP A 76 -38.09 23.42 -41.27
N LYS A 77 -38.18 24.56 -40.56
CA LYS A 77 -39.42 25.09 -39.95
C LYS A 77 -40.11 24.03 -39.07
N LYS A 78 -39.34 23.28 -38.28
CA LYS A 78 -39.83 22.24 -37.37
C LYS A 78 -39.64 22.65 -35.90
N PHE A 79 -40.63 22.36 -35.09
CA PHE A 79 -40.55 22.45 -33.63
C PHE A 79 -39.71 21.29 -33.11
N ALA A 80 -39.17 21.46 -31.88
CA ALA A 80 -38.44 20.40 -31.20
C ALA A 80 -39.25 19.09 -31.13
N GLY A 81 -38.55 17.97 -31.18
CA GLY A 81 -39.13 16.63 -31.06
C GLY A 81 -39.72 16.40 -29.66
N LYS A 82 -40.43 15.27 -29.53
CA LYS A 82 -40.85 14.75 -28.25
C LYS A 82 -39.62 14.22 -27.50
N PRO A 83 -39.44 14.48 -26.22
CA PRO A 83 -38.32 13.96 -25.48
C PRO A 83 -38.48 12.45 -25.20
N GLU A 84 -37.33 11.76 -25.18
CA GLU A 84 -37.11 10.44 -24.61
C GLU A 84 -36.20 10.62 -23.37
N SER A 85 -36.07 9.57 -22.56
CA SER A 85 -35.22 9.60 -21.38
C SER A 85 -34.50 8.27 -21.12
N ILE A 86 -33.36 8.36 -20.46
CA ILE A 86 -32.69 7.22 -19.83
C ILE A 86 -32.38 7.59 -18.37
N THR A 87 -32.27 6.57 -17.53
CA THR A 87 -31.89 6.73 -16.13
C THR A 87 -30.38 6.52 -15.97
N ILE A 88 -29.71 7.41 -15.26
CA ILE A 88 -28.41 7.19 -14.68
C ILE A 88 -28.65 6.59 -13.30
N PRO A 89 -28.31 5.30 -13.09
CA PRO A 89 -28.54 4.66 -11.80
C PRO A 89 -27.67 5.26 -10.70
N LYS A 90 -28.11 5.14 -9.48
CA LYS A 90 -27.30 5.54 -8.31
C LYS A 90 -26.12 4.60 -8.11
N ARG A 91 -25.09 5.08 -7.42
CA ARG A 91 -23.98 4.23 -6.96
C ARG A 91 -24.49 3.20 -5.93
N THR A 92 -23.88 2.04 -5.92
CA THR A 92 -24.04 1.09 -4.82
C THR A 92 -23.43 1.66 -3.53
N ALA A 93 -23.87 1.16 -2.38
CA ALA A 93 -23.26 1.53 -1.10
C ALA A 93 -21.78 1.09 -1.07
N ALA A 94 -20.96 1.88 -0.36
CA ALA A 94 -19.58 1.48 -0.09
C ALA A 94 -19.53 0.15 0.66
N PRO A 95 -18.48 -0.67 0.49
CA PRO A 95 -18.25 -1.85 1.33
C PRO A 95 -17.95 -1.42 2.77
N ALA A 96 -17.78 -2.37 3.69
CA ALA A 96 -17.28 -2.06 5.04
C ALA A 96 -15.88 -1.42 4.96
N ALA A 97 -15.58 -0.46 5.83
CA ALA A 97 -14.26 0.16 5.91
C ALA A 97 -13.20 -0.88 6.30
N ILE A 98 -11.95 -0.64 5.86
CA ILE A 98 -10.81 -1.47 6.24
C ILE A 98 -10.45 -1.14 7.69
N THR A 99 -10.15 -2.17 8.51
CA THR A 99 -9.75 -2.04 9.90
C THR A 99 -8.26 -2.39 10.10
N GLU A 100 -7.65 -1.98 11.21
CA GLU A 100 -6.22 -2.20 11.48
C GLU A 100 -5.86 -3.69 11.56
N ASP A 101 -6.76 -4.52 12.06
CA ASP A 101 -6.57 -5.98 12.17
C ASP A 101 -6.68 -6.71 10.82
N GLU A 102 -7.18 -6.05 9.79
CA GLU A 102 -7.23 -6.58 8.44
C GLU A 102 -5.99 -6.27 7.60
N VAL A 103 -4.99 -5.56 8.13
CA VAL A 103 -3.79 -5.18 7.37
C VAL A 103 -2.51 -5.72 7.98
N ASP A 104 -1.70 -6.40 7.15
CA ASP A 104 -0.33 -6.74 7.46
C ASP A 104 0.62 -5.76 6.78
N ILE A 105 1.51 -5.15 7.56
CA ILE A 105 2.40 -4.09 7.09
C ILE A 105 3.85 -4.52 7.24
N THR A 106 4.62 -4.35 6.16
CA THR A 106 6.09 -4.49 6.13
C THR A 106 6.75 -3.15 5.82
N GLY A 107 8.06 -3.15 5.59
CA GLY A 107 8.79 -1.94 5.18
C GLY A 107 8.39 -1.42 3.79
N THR A 108 7.92 -2.28 2.90
CA THR A 108 7.65 -1.92 1.49
C THR A 108 6.31 -2.43 0.97
N THR A 109 5.49 -3.02 1.83
CA THR A 109 4.26 -3.69 1.43
C THR A 109 3.16 -3.50 2.47
N ILE A 110 1.93 -3.30 2.00
CA ILE A 110 0.70 -3.42 2.78
C ILE A 110 -0.13 -4.55 2.16
N THR A 111 -0.50 -5.54 2.95
CA THR A 111 -1.38 -6.66 2.54
C THR A 111 -2.70 -6.55 3.27
N ILE A 112 -3.80 -6.61 2.53
CA ILE A 112 -5.16 -6.54 3.09
C ILE A 112 -5.70 -7.96 3.19
N ASN A 113 -5.94 -8.43 4.41
CA ASN A 113 -6.37 -9.80 4.74
C ASN A 113 -7.89 -9.91 4.79
N ARG A 114 -8.56 -9.43 3.76
CA ARG A 114 -10.02 -9.48 3.65
C ARG A 114 -10.45 -10.51 2.63
N THR A 115 -11.44 -11.33 2.98
CA THR A 115 -12.06 -12.25 2.04
C THR A 115 -12.87 -11.47 0.99
N ASN A 116 -12.55 -11.68 -0.28
CA ASN A 116 -13.22 -11.07 -1.43
C ASN A 116 -13.48 -12.15 -2.49
N PRO A 117 -14.38 -13.13 -2.22
CA PRO A 117 -14.55 -14.32 -3.06
C PRO A 117 -15.02 -14.01 -4.48
N GLU A 118 -15.79 -12.94 -4.66
CA GLU A 118 -16.29 -12.49 -5.98
C GLU A 118 -15.33 -11.53 -6.68
N ASN A 119 -14.22 -11.17 -6.02
CA ASN A 119 -13.28 -10.16 -6.52
C ASN A 119 -13.94 -8.83 -6.93
N ASP A 120 -15.01 -8.47 -6.26
CA ASP A 120 -15.80 -7.26 -6.52
C ASP A 120 -15.24 -6.01 -5.86
N ILE A 121 -14.39 -6.18 -4.85
CA ILE A 121 -13.76 -5.07 -4.12
C ILE A 121 -12.39 -4.80 -4.72
N GLU A 122 -12.10 -3.53 -4.96
CA GLU A 122 -10.75 -3.04 -5.25
C GLU A 122 -10.26 -2.14 -4.13
N TYR A 123 -8.94 -2.09 -3.98
CA TYR A 123 -8.29 -1.33 -2.92
C TYR A 123 -7.51 -0.18 -3.52
N GLY A 124 -7.56 0.96 -2.86
CA GLY A 124 -6.85 2.16 -3.26
C GLY A 124 -5.89 2.62 -2.18
N TYR A 125 -4.78 3.22 -2.59
CA TYR A 125 -3.82 3.82 -1.67
C TYR A 125 -3.29 5.16 -2.20
N ARG A 126 -2.82 5.98 -1.27
CA ARG A 126 -2.09 7.22 -1.55
C ARG A 126 -1.19 7.58 -0.37
N ASP A 127 -0.26 8.50 -0.56
CA ASP A 127 0.51 9.08 0.54
C ASP A 127 -0.42 9.77 1.54
N ALA A 128 -0.14 9.61 2.84
CA ALA A 128 -1.00 10.17 3.90
C ALA A 128 -1.08 11.71 3.85
N ASP A 129 0.01 12.35 3.42
CA ASP A 129 0.10 13.81 3.31
C ASP A 129 -0.41 14.36 1.96
N SER A 130 -0.96 13.49 1.10
CA SER A 130 -1.45 13.88 -0.23
C SER A 130 -2.96 14.01 -0.26
N ASP A 131 -3.45 15.10 -0.86
CA ASP A 131 -4.86 15.27 -1.22
C ASP A 131 -5.17 14.75 -2.64
N GLY A 132 -4.19 14.10 -3.29
CA GLY A 132 -4.31 13.57 -4.63
C GLY A 132 -5.30 12.39 -4.74
N ALA A 133 -5.53 11.94 -5.97
CA ALA A 133 -6.35 10.77 -6.23
C ALA A 133 -5.72 9.49 -5.66
N PHE A 134 -6.56 8.54 -5.27
CA PHE A 134 -6.11 7.20 -4.89
C PHE A 134 -5.64 6.41 -6.11
N THR A 135 -4.54 5.70 -5.98
CA THR A 135 -4.11 4.67 -6.93
C THR A 135 -4.85 3.38 -6.60
N TRP A 136 -5.65 2.88 -7.55
CA TRP A 136 -6.43 1.66 -7.39
C TRP A 136 -5.65 0.45 -7.90
N ILE A 137 -5.74 -0.67 -7.18
CA ILE A 137 -5.04 -1.92 -7.51
C ILE A 137 -6.01 -3.08 -7.65
N ASP A 138 -5.62 -4.03 -8.51
CA ASP A 138 -6.22 -5.35 -8.57
C ASP A 138 -5.52 -6.28 -7.58
N GLY A 139 -6.31 -6.87 -6.67
CA GLY A 139 -5.80 -7.73 -5.61
C GLY A 139 -5.65 -7.02 -4.27
N THR A 140 -5.05 -7.70 -3.30
CA THR A 140 -5.02 -7.30 -1.89
C THR A 140 -3.65 -6.81 -1.43
N LYS A 141 -2.66 -6.70 -2.33
CA LYS A 141 -1.27 -6.43 -1.97
C LYS A 141 -0.74 -5.17 -2.66
N ILE A 142 -0.44 -4.15 -1.87
CA ILE A 142 0.21 -2.91 -2.30
C ILE A 142 1.71 -3.09 -2.10
N GLN A 143 2.52 -2.88 -3.16
CA GLN A 143 3.96 -3.15 -3.16
C GLN A 143 4.75 -1.92 -3.63
N GLY A 144 6.07 -1.93 -3.36
CA GLY A 144 6.97 -0.85 -3.80
C GLY A 144 6.82 0.44 -3.00
N LEU A 145 6.30 0.33 -1.78
CA LEU A 145 6.13 1.45 -0.86
C LEU A 145 7.47 1.87 -0.24
N TYR A 146 7.54 3.12 0.22
CA TYR A 146 8.70 3.61 0.96
C TYR A 146 8.63 3.13 2.43
N PRO A 147 9.76 2.70 3.03
CA PRO A 147 9.83 2.37 4.46
C PRO A 147 9.60 3.62 5.34
N ALA A 148 9.09 3.40 6.55
CA ALA A 148 8.80 4.46 7.54
C ALA A 148 7.95 5.60 6.98
N HIS A 149 7.00 5.30 6.11
CA HIS A 149 6.19 6.29 5.40
C HIS A 149 4.70 6.07 5.66
N GLY A 150 3.96 7.17 5.79
CA GLY A 150 2.52 7.17 6.02
C GLY A 150 1.73 7.01 4.73
N TYR A 151 0.72 6.14 4.75
CA TYR A 151 -0.22 5.92 3.65
C TYR A 151 -1.66 5.94 4.12
N GLN A 152 -2.56 6.28 3.22
CA GLN A 152 -3.98 6.07 3.36
C GLN A 152 -4.41 4.91 2.48
N VAL A 153 -5.18 3.97 3.05
CA VAL A 153 -5.72 2.81 2.34
C VAL A 153 -7.24 2.83 2.42
N THR A 154 -7.90 2.59 1.31
CA THR A 154 -9.37 2.59 1.19
C THR A 154 -9.84 1.45 0.29
N SER A 155 -11.14 1.20 0.26
CA SER A 155 -11.76 0.21 -0.61
C SER A 155 -13.04 0.74 -1.24
N ARG A 156 -13.41 0.16 -2.39
CA ARG A 156 -14.72 0.36 -3.02
C ARG A 156 -15.13 -0.90 -3.81
N ILE A 157 -16.40 -1.00 -4.13
CA ILE A 157 -16.89 -2.01 -5.08
C ILE A 157 -16.50 -1.54 -6.49
N LYS A 158 -15.94 -2.43 -7.30
CA LYS A 158 -15.53 -2.16 -8.69
C LYS A 158 -16.73 -1.78 -9.57
N ALA A 159 -16.47 -0.93 -10.55
CA ALA A 159 -17.43 -0.72 -11.63
C ALA A 159 -17.63 -2.01 -12.43
N LYS A 160 -18.89 -2.30 -12.80
CA LYS A 160 -19.31 -3.42 -13.64
C LYS A 160 -19.83 -2.87 -14.98
N GLU A 161 -20.22 -3.77 -15.88
CA GLU A 161 -20.76 -3.40 -17.18
C GLU A 161 -22.03 -2.54 -17.08
N ASN A 162 -22.80 -2.72 -16.00
CA ASN A 162 -24.10 -2.07 -15.78
C ASN A 162 -24.21 -1.37 -14.42
N ALA A 163 -23.10 -1.13 -13.74
CA ALA A 163 -23.07 -0.45 -12.44
C ALA A 163 -21.79 0.36 -12.27
N PHE A 164 -21.91 1.57 -11.74
CA PHE A 164 -20.79 2.40 -11.34
C PHE A 164 -20.04 1.80 -10.16
N ALA A 165 -18.76 2.13 -10.03
CA ALA A 165 -18.05 1.88 -8.79
C ALA A 165 -18.80 2.51 -7.62
N SER A 166 -18.77 1.88 -6.45
CA SER A 166 -19.35 2.47 -5.24
C SER A 166 -18.59 3.73 -4.81
N GLU A 167 -19.13 4.46 -3.84
CA GLU A 167 -18.31 5.36 -3.05
C GLU A 167 -17.18 4.59 -2.40
N ARG A 168 -16.05 5.26 -2.19
CA ARG A 168 -14.95 4.68 -1.39
C ARG A 168 -15.29 4.71 0.10
N THR A 169 -14.71 3.81 0.85
CA THR A 169 -14.78 3.85 2.32
C THR A 169 -13.94 5.00 2.88
N GLU A 170 -14.18 5.37 4.15
CA GLU A 170 -13.25 6.22 4.87
C GLU A 170 -11.85 5.57 4.86
N PRO A 171 -10.80 6.34 4.57
CA PRO A 171 -9.45 5.80 4.50
C PRO A 171 -8.92 5.42 5.88
N LEU A 172 -8.26 4.27 5.95
CA LEU A 172 -7.43 3.87 7.08
C LEU A 172 -6.03 4.48 6.92
N ASN A 173 -5.56 5.20 7.93
CA ASN A 173 -4.17 5.67 7.99
C ASN A 173 -3.26 4.55 8.50
N VAL A 174 -2.22 4.24 7.77
CA VAL A 174 -1.25 3.21 8.09
C VAL A 174 0.17 3.74 7.85
N SER A 175 1.16 3.19 8.56
CA SER A 175 2.57 3.51 8.32
C SER A 175 3.35 2.23 8.03
N THR A 176 4.13 2.23 6.95
CA THR A 176 5.06 1.15 6.67
C THR A 176 6.15 1.08 7.73
N ARG A 177 6.62 -0.14 8.00
CA ARG A 177 7.70 -0.36 8.97
C ARG A 177 9.02 0.15 8.40
N ASP A 178 9.91 0.56 9.28
CA ASP A 178 11.26 0.93 8.86
C ASP A 178 12.10 -0.32 8.58
N THR A 179 13.20 -0.17 7.86
CA THR A 179 14.13 -1.25 7.53
C THR A 179 15.49 -0.96 8.17
N LEU A 180 16.19 -2.01 8.59
CA LEU A 180 17.54 -1.90 9.11
C LEU A 180 18.53 -2.56 8.16
N ARG A 181 19.71 -1.93 7.99
CA ARG A 181 20.81 -2.50 7.23
C ARG A 181 22.16 -2.10 7.82
N ILE A 182 23.15 -2.98 7.66
CA ILE A 182 24.55 -2.66 8.01
C ILE A 182 25.17 -1.93 6.80
N VAL A 183 25.76 -0.77 7.06
CA VAL A 183 26.51 0.02 6.07
C VAL A 183 27.90 0.31 6.59
N GLY A 184 28.91 0.20 5.75
CA GLY A 184 30.29 0.51 6.07
C GLY A 184 31.24 0.13 4.94
N ASN A 185 32.49 0.50 5.06
CA ASN A 185 33.53 0.37 4.02
C ASN A 185 34.86 -0.22 4.51
N GLY A 186 34.87 -0.84 5.70
CA GLY A 186 36.06 -1.49 6.26
C GLY A 186 36.33 -2.87 5.64
N THR A 187 37.53 -3.38 5.84
CA THR A 187 37.91 -4.74 5.41
C THR A 187 37.38 -5.83 6.33
N GLN A 188 37.10 -5.51 7.58
CA GLN A 188 36.53 -6.41 8.58
C GLN A 188 35.27 -5.78 9.16
N LYS A 189 34.14 -6.46 8.96
CA LYS A 189 32.84 -5.95 9.39
C LYS A 189 32.59 -6.10 10.90
N TRP A 190 33.15 -7.15 11.51
CA TRP A 190 32.86 -7.53 12.89
C TRP A 190 34.08 -7.45 13.79
N ASP A 191 33.89 -7.00 15.02
CA ASP A 191 34.83 -7.15 16.14
C ASP A 191 34.19 -8.12 17.15
N ALA A 192 34.71 -9.36 17.16
CA ALA A 192 34.27 -10.43 18.04
C ALA A 192 35.45 -11.28 18.41
N LYS A 193 36.13 -10.89 19.53
CA LYS A 193 37.38 -11.51 19.98
C LYS A 193 37.20 -12.15 21.35
N GLY A 194 37.67 -13.38 21.46
CA GLY A 194 37.63 -14.16 22.68
C GLY A 194 38.92 -14.95 22.90
N THR A 195 39.04 -15.55 24.08
CA THR A 195 40.11 -16.50 24.41
C THR A 195 39.56 -17.91 24.48
N TYR A 196 40.41 -18.88 24.20
CA TYR A 196 40.05 -20.29 24.30
C TYR A 196 39.45 -20.63 25.68
N GLY A 197 38.31 -21.32 25.67
CA GLY A 197 37.54 -21.64 26.90
C GLY A 197 36.48 -20.62 27.28
N ALA A 198 36.41 -19.47 26.62
CA ALA A 198 35.30 -18.55 26.81
C ALA A 198 34.06 -19.04 26.05
N SER A 199 32.88 -18.95 26.65
CA SER A 199 31.62 -19.19 25.96
C SER A 199 31.25 -18.02 25.05
N LEU A 200 30.32 -18.23 24.05
CA LEU A 200 29.85 -17.14 23.22
C LEU A 200 29.27 -15.98 24.03
N ALA A 201 28.60 -16.24 25.14
CA ALA A 201 28.05 -15.20 26.00
C ALA A 201 29.11 -14.30 26.61
N GLN A 202 30.38 -14.78 26.76
CA GLN A 202 31.51 -14.03 27.27
C GLN A 202 32.32 -13.31 26.20
N ILE A 203 32.03 -13.58 24.92
CA ILE A 203 32.72 -12.94 23.79
C ILE A 203 31.87 -11.74 23.34
N PRO A 204 32.37 -10.50 23.54
CA PRO A 204 31.67 -9.33 23.05
C PRO A 204 31.60 -9.36 21.53
N VAL A 205 30.49 -8.88 21.00
CA VAL A 205 30.30 -8.74 19.56
C VAL A 205 29.80 -7.35 19.21
N SER A 206 30.47 -6.70 18.26
CA SER A 206 30.10 -5.38 17.76
C SER A 206 30.52 -5.21 16.31
N LEU A 207 29.95 -4.21 15.65
CA LEU A 207 30.49 -3.77 14.36
C LEU A 207 31.87 -3.11 14.55
N ALA A 208 32.79 -3.40 13.66
CA ALA A 208 34.08 -2.76 13.61
C ALA A 208 33.95 -1.28 13.22
N SER A 209 35.01 -0.49 13.53
CA SER A 209 35.06 0.92 13.16
C SER A 209 34.80 1.13 11.67
N GLY A 210 33.98 2.13 11.33
CA GLY A 210 33.59 2.44 9.96
C GLY A 210 32.32 1.72 9.50
N TYR A 211 31.70 0.89 10.35
CA TYR A 211 30.40 0.28 10.11
C TYR A 211 29.35 0.80 11.08
N GLY A 212 28.11 0.84 10.64
CA GLY A 212 26.95 1.20 11.47
C GLY A 212 25.68 0.54 10.98
N VAL A 213 24.65 0.55 11.82
CA VAL A 213 23.30 0.15 11.44
C VAL A 213 22.53 1.41 11.04
N TYR A 214 21.91 1.37 9.88
CA TYR A 214 21.14 2.48 9.33
C TYR A 214 19.73 2.05 9.01
N ASN A 215 18.79 2.97 9.18
CA ASN A 215 17.39 2.79 8.78
C ASN A 215 17.16 3.07 7.28
N GLY A 216 15.91 2.95 6.82
CA GLY A 216 15.49 3.22 5.44
C GLY A 216 15.78 4.65 4.99
N ALA A 217 15.74 5.61 5.91
CA ALA A 217 16.05 7.03 5.67
C ALA A 217 17.55 7.37 5.74
N ASN A 218 18.46 6.39 5.80
CA ASN A 218 19.90 6.57 5.98
C ASN A 218 20.33 7.23 7.31
N GLN A 219 19.52 7.13 8.34
CA GLN A 219 19.88 7.62 9.67
C GLN A 219 20.54 6.50 10.46
N LEU A 220 21.59 6.85 11.23
CA LEU A 220 22.27 5.91 12.11
C LEU A 220 21.33 5.48 13.25
N VAL A 221 21.21 4.17 13.46
CA VAL A 221 20.37 3.58 14.51
C VAL A 221 21.27 3.04 15.62
N ALA A 222 21.13 3.59 16.83
CA ALA A 222 21.82 3.11 18.01
C ALA A 222 21.21 1.78 18.49
N GLY A 223 22.05 0.87 18.97
CA GLY A 223 21.62 -0.42 19.48
C GLY A 223 22.76 -1.32 19.87
N THR A 224 22.45 -2.53 20.26
CA THR A 224 23.40 -3.54 20.72
C THR A 224 23.30 -4.81 19.88
N TRP A 225 24.43 -5.50 19.73
CA TRP A 225 24.51 -6.82 19.12
C TRP A 225 24.63 -7.89 20.19
N SER A 226 23.92 -8.98 20.00
CA SER A 226 23.98 -10.17 20.86
C SER A 226 24.06 -11.43 20.01
N TRP A 227 24.69 -12.48 20.57
CA TRP A 227 24.68 -13.80 19.96
C TRP A 227 23.27 -14.41 20.05
N GLU A 228 22.80 -15.00 18.95
CA GLU A 228 21.52 -15.69 18.85
C GLU A 228 21.77 -17.11 18.32
N PRO A 229 22.15 -18.06 19.21
CA PRO A 229 22.44 -19.43 18.80
C PRO A 229 21.21 -20.15 18.22
N GLU A 230 21.42 -21.02 17.26
CA GLU A 230 20.38 -21.85 16.68
C GLU A 230 19.83 -22.89 17.69
N ASN A 231 18.60 -23.36 17.45
CA ASN A 231 17.96 -24.47 18.16
C ASN A 231 17.77 -24.26 19.67
N SER A 232 17.45 -23.07 20.13
CA SER A 232 17.19 -22.76 21.55
C SER A 232 18.38 -23.06 22.48
N SER A 233 19.60 -23.25 21.95
CA SER A 233 20.81 -23.36 22.73
C SER A 233 21.15 -22.03 23.38
N SER A 234 21.66 -22.07 24.62
CA SER A 234 22.17 -20.84 25.27
C SER A 234 23.55 -20.48 24.72
N ALA A 235 23.80 -19.20 24.50
CA ALA A 235 25.15 -18.73 24.17
C ALA A 235 26.20 -19.06 25.25
N SER A 236 25.77 -19.30 26.49
CA SER A 236 26.59 -19.75 27.61
C SER A 236 27.12 -21.19 27.46
N ASP A 237 26.44 -22.02 26.65
CA ASP A 237 26.77 -23.44 26.49
C ASP A 237 27.61 -23.73 25.24
N ILE A 238 27.91 -22.69 24.45
CA ILE A 238 28.70 -22.80 23.23
C ILE A 238 30.09 -22.23 23.45
N TYR A 239 31.12 -23.06 23.21
CA TYR A 239 32.53 -22.74 23.37
C TYR A 239 33.27 -22.82 22.05
N PRO A 240 33.49 -21.69 21.35
CA PRO A 240 34.19 -21.67 20.06
C PRO A 240 35.64 -22.10 20.20
N ASN A 241 36.17 -22.81 19.21
CA ASN A 241 37.55 -23.27 19.14
C ASN A 241 38.47 -22.33 18.37
N VAL A 242 39.77 -22.35 18.67
CA VAL A 242 40.83 -21.50 18.05
C VAL A 242 40.93 -21.65 16.52
N LYS A 243 40.48 -22.75 15.94
CA LYS A 243 40.56 -23.04 14.49
C LYS A 243 39.19 -23.27 13.86
N ASP A 244 38.13 -23.13 14.59
CA ASP A 244 36.79 -23.29 14.05
C ASP A 244 36.41 -22.03 13.27
N ASN A 245 36.29 -22.16 11.94
CA ASN A 245 35.68 -21.14 11.10
C ASN A 245 34.16 -21.24 11.15
N LYS A 246 33.61 -21.67 12.30
CA LYS A 246 32.16 -21.78 12.47
C LYS A 246 31.57 -20.39 12.71
N ALA A 247 30.61 -20.05 11.86
CA ALA A 247 29.84 -18.84 12.01
C ALA A 247 28.67 -19.04 12.97
N TYR A 248 28.36 -18.00 13.74
CA TYR A 248 27.24 -17.96 14.66
C TYR A 248 26.38 -16.73 14.33
N THR A 249 25.07 -16.87 14.51
CA THR A 249 24.12 -15.78 14.27
C THR A 249 24.23 -14.72 15.36
N VAL A 250 24.22 -13.47 14.94
CA VAL A 250 24.10 -12.30 15.83
C VAL A 250 22.84 -11.52 15.48
N LYS A 251 22.25 -10.89 16.47
CA LYS A 251 21.02 -10.11 16.40
C LYS A 251 21.23 -8.71 16.89
N PHE A 252 20.75 -7.75 16.13
CA PHE A 252 20.73 -6.34 16.53
C PHE A 252 19.44 -6.02 17.30
N THR A 253 19.60 -5.36 18.44
CA THR A 253 18.51 -4.80 19.23
C THR A 253 18.65 -3.28 19.27
N PRO A 254 17.76 -2.53 18.58
CA PRO A 254 17.75 -1.07 18.65
C PRO A 254 17.54 -0.57 20.10
N THR A 255 18.17 0.54 20.44
CA THR A 255 17.96 1.20 21.74
C THR A 255 16.57 1.81 21.84
N ASP A 256 16.06 2.36 20.73
CA ASP A 256 14.68 2.85 20.64
C ASP A 256 13.73 1.69 20.36
N SER A 257 13.02 1.26 21.40
CA SER A 257 12.02 0.19 21.30
C SER A 257 10.67 0.66 20.75
N SER A 258 10.46 1.96 20.57
CA SER A 258 9.23 2.51 19.98
C SER A 258 9.22 2.46 18.45
N ALA A 259 10.40 2.39 17.82
CA ALA A 259 10.52 2.27 16.38
C ALA A 259 10.08 0.87 15.89
N SER A 260 9.20 0.84 14.92
CA SER A 260 8.70 -0.41 14.30
C SER A 260 9.55 -0.77 13.08
N TYR A 261 10.32 -1.85 13.18
CA TYR A 261 11.13 -2.36 12.08
C TYR A 261 10.49 -3.59 11.43
N ASP A 262 10.69 -3.72 10.12
CA ASP A 262 10.10 -4.81 9.31
C ASP A 262 10.60 -6.19 9.71
N ARG A 263 11.89 -6.29 10.01
CA ARG A 263 12.56 -7.53 10.41
C ARG A 263 13.58 -7.26 11.51
N THR A 264 13.81 -8.29 12.30
CA THR A 264 15.00 -8.34 13.15
C THR A 264 16.24 -8.38 12.25
N LEU A 265 17.17 -7.45 12.44
CA LEU A 265 18.44 -7.46 11.73
C LEU A 265 19.34 -8.51 12.36
N THR A 266 19.66 -9.54 11.57
CA THR A 266 20.59 -10.60 11.95
C THR A 266 21.74 -10.69 10.95
N ASP A 267 22.89 -11.20 11.38
CA ASP A 267 24.03 -11.49 10.51
C ASP A 267 24.80 -12.71 11.04
N SER A 268 25.81 -13.12 10.31
CA SER A 268 26.61 -14.29 10.62
C SER A 268 28.05 -13.85 10.92
N VAL A 269 28.57 -14.23 12.10
CA VAL A 269 29.87 -13.82 12.60
C VAL A 269 30.70 -15.03 12.98
N VAL A 270 31.96 -15.06 12.53
CA VAL A 270 32.99 -16.00 13.00
C VAL A 270 33.82 -15.30 14.08
N PRO A 271 33.75 -15.71 15.36
CA PRO A 271 34.56 -15.10 16.40
C PRO A 271 36.05 -15.46 16.24
N GLU A 272 36.92 -14.49 16.47
CA GLU A 272 38.34 -14.69 16.50
C GLU A 272 38.79 -15.18 17.90
N ILE A 273 39.21 -16.43 18.01
CA ILE A 273 39.58 -17.06 19.26
C ILE A 273 41.11 -17.14 19.42
N SER A 274 41.67 -16.45 20.38
CA SER A 274 43.08 -16.53 20.73
C SER A 274 43.37 -17.76 21.60
N LYS A 275 44.60 -18.27 21.52
CA LYS A 275 45.07 -19.35 22.39
C LYS A 275 45.18 -18.85 23.82
N TYR A 276 44.87 -19.69 24.80
CA TYR A 276 45.17 -19.44 26.18
C TYR A 276 46.64 -19.71 26.46
N THR A 277 47.37 -18.79 27.06
CA THR A 277 48.77 -18.99 27.46
C THR A 277 48.81 -19.51 28.90
N LEU A 278 49.14 -20.80 29.06
CA LEU A 278 49.39 -21.38 30.37
C LEU A 278 50.72 -20.88 30.94
N GLN A 279 50.69 -20.24 32.06
CA GLN A 279 51.87 -19.99 32.86
C GLN A 279 52.04 -21.11 33.89
N LEU A 280 53.07 -21.94 33.70
CA LEU A 280 53.47 -22.97 34.66
C LEU A 280 54.51 -22.37 35.61
N SER A 281 54.17 -22.26 36.88
CA SER A 281 55.19 -22.04 37.93
C SER A 281 55.48 -23.38 38.61
N VAL A 282 56.74 -23.84 38.53
CA VAL A 282 57.18 -25.04 39.25
C VAL A 282 57.91 -24.57 40.52
N ALA A 283 57.30 -24.87 41.65
CA ALA A 283 58.00 -24.72 42.95
C ALA A 283 58.84 -25.98 43.17
N VAL A 284 60.14 -25.84 43.19
CA VAL A 284 61.06 -26.93 43.59
C VAL A 284 61.27 -26.85 45.10
N GLU A 285 60.71 -27.81 45.83
CA GLU A 285 61.02 -27.99 47.24
C GLU A 285 62.34 -28.74 47.34
N ASP A 286 63.38 -28.08 47.91
CA ASP A 286 64.62 -28.72 48.30
C ASP A 286 64.35 -29.70 49.46
N LYS A 287 64.37 -30.99 49.17
CA LYS A 287 64.46 -31.98 50.26
C LYS A 287 65.85 -31.91 50.90
N LYS A 288 65.89 -31.44 52.18
CA LYS A 288 67.03 -31.62 53.04
C LYS A 288 67.15 -33.05 53.46
#